data_0fbc84e7fdb8f184cbdabb37619074e3
#
_entry.id   0fbc84e7fdb8f184cbdabb37619074e3
#
_cell.length_a   1.000
_cell.length_b   1.000
_cell.length_c   1.000
_cell.angle_alpha   90.00
_cell.angle_beta   90.00
_cell.angle_gamma   90.00
#
_symmetry.space_group_name_H-M   'P 1'
#
loop_
_entity.id
_entity.type
_entity.pdbx_description
1 polymer ?
#
loop_
_entity_poly.entity_id
_entity_poly.type
_entity_poly.pdbx_seq_one_letter_code
_entity_poly.pdbx_strand_id
1 'polypeptide(L)'
;MIKSDAFQIHVAGPAKGSQSLNSLYVFSGDEPLLMMEAVDSLRAFAKTQGFTERDVMVQDRYFDWPALLSVAQTISLFGDKRFVELRMPTGKPGREGAEVLKQFANGLGSASSGLDVIVCMQLPRLDLKTKSSAWFMALDEAGMAVQIDSIERNQLPQWIAKRISLQSQSDELS
;
A
#
# COMPACT_ATOMS: atom_id res chain seq x y z
N MET A 1 -7.95 -6.00 -7.87
CA MET A 1 -6.92 -4.95 -8.15
C MET A 1 -7.57 -3.74 -8.82
N ILE A 2 -7.36 -2.52 -8.33
CA ILE A 2 -7.88 -1.26 -8.87
C ILE A 2 -6.77 -0.46 -9.58
N LYS A 3 -7.13 0.56 -10.37
CA LYS A 3 -6.17 1.51 -10.97
C LYS A 3 -5.83 2.64 -10.01
N SER A 4 -4.69 3.30 -10.25
CA SER A 4 -4.19 4.40 -9.41
C SER A 4 -5.19 5.55 -9.26
N ASP A 5 -5.96 5.89 -10.29
CA ASP A 5 -6.98 6.96 -10.21
C ASP A 5 -8.08 6.65 -9.18
N ALA A 6 -8.57 5.39 -9.16
CA ALA A 6 -9.55 4.96 -8.18
C ALA A 6 -8.98 4.98 -6.75
N PHE A 7 -7.69 4.65 -6.59
CA PHE A 7 -6.99 4.77 -5.32
C PHE A 7 -6.86 6.24 -4.88
N GLN A 8 -6.52 7.16 -5.78
CA GLN A 8 -6.44 8.59 -5.45
C GLN A 8 -7.78 9.14 -4.97
N ILE A 9 -8.89 8.70 -5.57
CA ILE A 9 -10.23 9.04 -5.08
C ILE A 9 -10.47 8.47 -3.68
N HIS A 10 -9.97 7.26 -3.40
CA HIS A 10 -10.10 6.62 -2.09
C HIS A 10 -9.37 7.40 -0.98
N VAL A 11 -8.15 7.91 -1.24
CA VAL A 11 -7.37 8.66 -0.22
C VAL A 11 -7.69 10.15 -0.19
N ALA A 12 -8.21 10.73 -1.27
CA ALA A 12 -8.58 12.14 -1.38
C ALA A 12 -10.06 12.42 -1.07
N GLY A 13 -10.84 11.38 -0.81
CA GLY A 13 -12.28 11.49 -0.59
C GLY A 13 -12.62 12.49 0.52
N PRO A 14 -13.73 13.23 0.41
CA PRO A 14 -14.07 14.29 1.34
C PRO A 14 -14.22 13.74 2.76
N ALA A 15 -13.83 14.54 3.72
CA ALA A 15 -13.93 14.29 5.17
C ALA A 15 -15.36 14.03 5.71
N LYS A 16 -16.32 13.75 4.85
CA LYS A 16 -17.73 13.48 5.16
C LYS A 16 -18.13 12.07 4.74
N GLY A 17 -17.80 11.11 5.57
CA GLY A 17 -18.25 9.74 5.45
C GLY A 17 -17.09 8.76 5.47
N SER A 18 -16.95 8.10 6.58
CA SER A 18 -15.98 7.08 6.94
C SER A 18 -15.56 6.16 5.77
N GLN A 19 -14.62 6.59 4.97
CA GLN A 19 -13.85 5.61 4.19
C GLN A 19 -12.90 4.96 5.19
N SER A 20 -13.22 3.73 5.57
CA SER A 20 -12.38 2.94 6.44
C SER A 20 -11.08 2.61 5.73
N LEU A 21 -9.95 2.85 6.38
CA LEU A 21 -8.67 2.34 5.93
C LEU A 21 -8.70 0.80 5.90
N ASN A 22 -8.11 0.23 4.87
CA ASN A 22 -7.82 -1.20 4.86
C ASN A 22 -6.55 -1.49 5.65
N SER A 23 -6.48 -2.66 6.25
CA SER A 23 -5.26 -3.13 6.93
C SER A 23 -4.12 -3.42 5.95
N LEU A 24 -4.45 -3.65 4.68
CA LEU A 24 -3.48 -4.00 3.64
C LEU A 24 -3.70 -3.21 2.36
N TYR A 25 -2.62 -2.64 1.85
CA TYR A 25 -2.52 -2.04 0.52
C TYR A 25 -1.36 -2.68 -0.23
N VAL A 26 -1.57 -3.05 -1.49
CA VAL A 26 -0.55 -3.67 -2.33
C VAL A 26 -0.41 -2.84 -3.61
N PHE A 27 0.67 -2.09 -3.74
CA PHE A 27 1.00 -1.32 -4.93
C PHE A 27 1.91 -2.12 -5.86
N SER A 28 1.59 -2.17 -7.14
CA SER A 28 2.39 -2.85 -8.16
C SER A 28 2.56 -1.98 -9.40
N GLY A 29 3.81 -1.72 -9.79
CA GLY A 29 4.13 -0.92 -10.97
C GLY A 29 5.63 -0.64 -11.11
N ASP A 30 6.02 -0.11 -12.27
CA ASP A 30 7.43 0.17 -12.62
C ASP A 30 7.74 1.68 -12.68
N GLU A 31 6.78 2.53 -12.31
CA GLU A 31 6.96 3.98 -12.30
C GLU A 31 7.33 4.48 -10.89
N PRO A 32 8.61 4.72 -10.61
CA PRO A 32 9.08 5.05 -9.26
C PRO A 32 8.43 6.29 -8.66
N LEU A 33 8.23 7.34 -9.48
CA LEU A 33 7.62 8.58 -9.01
C LEU A 33 6.16 8.36 -8.61
N LEU A 34 5.38 7.69 -9.47
CA LEU A 34 3.97 7.44 -9.20
C LEU A 34 3.77 6.48 -8.03
N MET A 35 4.67 5.49 -7.89
CA MET A 35 4.71 4.59 -6.74
C MET A 35 4.95 5.38 -5.45
N MET A 36 5.97 6.24 -5.44
CA MET A 36 6.30 7.06 -4.28
C MET A 36 5.12 7.95 -3.87
N GLU A 37 4.49 8.63 -4.84
CA GLU A 37 3.34 9.50 -4.59
C GLU A 37 2.12 8.76 -4.06
N ALA A 38 1.85 7.56 -4.58
CA ALA A 38 0.75 6.73 -4.09
C ALA A 38 0.99 6.31 -2.63
N VAL A 39 2.21 5.90 -2.30
CA VAL A 39 2.59 5.53 -0.93
C VAL A 39 2.56 6.73 0.01
N ASP A 40 3.04 7.89 -0.44
CA ASP A 40 3.03 9.13 0.36
C ASP A 40 1.60 9.61 0.61
N SER A 41 0.71 9.52 -0.38
CA SER A 41 -0.70 9.85 -0.23
C SER A 41 -1.39 8.92 0.78
N LEU A 42 -1.11 7.61 0.71
CA LEU A 42 -1.62 6.65 1.69
C LEU A 42 -1.10 6.96 3.10
N ARG A 43 0.20 7.25 3.22
CA ARG A 43 0.82 7.58 4.52
C ARG A 43 0.24 8.84 5.11
N ALA A 44 0.06 9.89 4.30
CA ALA A 44 -0.56 11.13 4.73
C ALA A 44 -1.99 10.89 5.24
N PHE A 45 -2.78 10.10 4.50
CA PHE A 45 -4.12 9.72 4.91
C PHE A 45 -4.12 8.89 6.20
N ALA A 46 -3.25 7.87 6.31
CA ALA A 46 -3.10 7.06 7.52
C ALA A 46 -2.72 7.90 8.74
N LYS A 47 -1.83 8.89 8.57
CA LYS A 47 -1.42 9.82 9.63
C LYS A 47 -2.61 10.62 10.18
N THR A 48 -3.57 11.04 9.34
CA THR A 48 -4.79 11.73 9.81
C THR A 48 -5.69 10.83 10.66
N GLN A 49 -5.52 9.49 10.55
CA GLN A 49 -6.25 8.48 11.32
C GLN A 49 -5.47 7.97 12.54
N GLY A 50 -4.33 8.61 12.85
CA GLY A 50 -3.52 8.33 14.02
C GLY A 50 -2.40 7.30 13.81
N PHE A 51 -2.11 6.86 12.58
CA PHE A 51 -0.97 5.99 12.28
C PHE A 51 0.31 6.82 12.19
N THR A 52 0.96 7.03 13.33
CA THR A 52 2.14 7.92 13.46
C THR A 52 3.46 7.15 13.43
N GLU A 53 3.47 5.91 13.91
CA GLU A 53 4.65 5.05 13.86
C GLU A 53 4.86 4.48 12.46
N ARG A 54 6.12 4.44 12.00
CA ARG A 54 6.49 3.96 10.68
C ARG A 54 7.63 2.97 10.75
N ASP A 55 7.40 1.78 10.19
CA ASP A 55 8.43 0.76 9.99
C ASP A 55 8.63 0.50 8.50
N VAL A 56 9.86 0.25 8.09
CA VAL A 56 10.20 -0.11 6.70
C VAL A 56 10.94 -1.44 6.69
N MET A 57 10.40 -2.40 5.98
CA MET A 57 10.98 -3.70 5.74
C MET A 57 11.33 -3.83 4.25
N VAL A 58 12.52 -4.32 3.94
CA VAL A 58 12.96 -4.53 2.55
C VAL A 58 13.29 -6.00 2.36
N GLN A 59 12.58 -6.64 1.44
CA GLN A 59 12.79 -8.04 1.12
C GLN A 59 14.08 -8.20 0.31
N ASP A 60 15.02 -8.92 0.88
CA ASP A 60 16.21 -9.43 0.23
C ASP A 60 16.28 -10.97 0.35
N ARG A 61 17.43 -11.58 0.04
CA ARG A 61 17.62 -13.03 0.12
C ARG A 61 17.63 -13.61 1.54
N TYR A 62 17.80 -12.76 2.54
CA TYR A 62 17.85 -13.13 3.97
C TYR A 62 16.64 -12.62 4.75
N PHE A 63 15.60 -12.18 4.04
CA PHE A 63 14.43 -11.59 4.66
C PHE A 63 13.75 -12.58 5.62
N ASP A 64 13.53 -12.13 6.84
CA ASP A 64 12.83 -12.90 7.87
C ASP A 64 11.31 -12.83 7.63
N TRP A 65 10.79 -13.79 6.87
CA TRP A 65 9.38 -13.88 6.56
C TRP A 65 8.49 -14.06 7.80
N PRO A 66 8.84 -14.87 8.81
CA PRO A 66 8.09 -14.96 10.07
C PRO A 66 7.90 -13.62 10.78
N ALA A 67 8.85 -12.70 10.70
CA ALA A 67 8.72 -11.37 11.29
C ALA A 67 7.52 -10.60 10.74
N LEU A 68 7.15 -10.80 9.47
CA LEU A 68 5.96 -10.18 8.87
C LEU A 68 4.67 -10.65 9.55
N LEU A 69 4.56 -11.91 9.96
CA LEU A 69 3.39 -12.42 10.70
C LEU A 69 3.28 -11.77 12.07
N SER A 70 4.42 -11.53 12.72
CA SER A 70 4.45 -10.85 14.01
C SER A 70 3.93 -9.42 13.92
N VAL A 71 4.18 -8.72 12.82
CA VAL A 71 3.65 -7.36 12.56
C VAL A 71 2.12 -7.34 12.60
N ALA A 72 1.47 -8.32 11.96
CA ALA A 72 0.00 -8.42 11.94
C ALA A 72 -0.62 -8.79 13.29
N GLN A 73 0.15 -9.45 14.15
CA GLN A 73 -0.31 -9.95 15.45
C GLN A 73 0.01 -9.00 16.60
N THR A 74 0.82 -7.97 16.37
CA THR A 74 1.20 -7.03 17.41
C THR A 74 0.03 -6.10 17.71
N ILE A 75 -0.70 -6.43 18.77
CA ILE A 75 -1.63 -5.49 19.40
C ILE A 75 -0.78 -4.47 20.14
N SER A 76 -0.90 -3.21 19.78
CA SER A 76 -0.22 -2.14 20.53
C SER A 76 -0.76 -2.07 21.95
N LEU A 77 0.06 -2.42 22.93
CA LEU A 77 -0.29 -2.31 24.35
C LEU A 77 -0.43 -0.83 24.78
N PHE A 78 0.07 0.09 23.98
CA PHE A 78 0.07 1.55 24.26
C PHE A 78 -0.88 2.34 23.35
N GLY A 79 -1.60 1.64 22.43
CA GLY A 79 -2.53 2.29 21.49
C GLY A 79 -1.85 2.98 20.31
N ASP A 80 -0.53 2.77 20.09
CA ASP A 80 0.19 3.36 18.97
C ASP A 80 -0.16 2.64 17.68
N LYS A 81 -0.70 3.38 16.71
CA LYS A 81 -1.03 2.86 15.40
C LYS A 81 0.17 2.93 14.47
N ARG A 82 0.45 1.82 13.77
CA ARG A 82 1.66 1.61 12.98
C ARG A 82 1.38 1.53 11.49
N PHE A 83 2.20 2.19 10.71
CA PHE A 83 2.24 2.10 9.26
C PHE A 83 3.50 1.34 8.82
N VAL A 84 3.33 0.15 8.27
CA VAL A 84 4.43 -0.74 7.89
C VAL A 84 4.57 -0.78 6.38
N GLU A 85 5.73 -0.42 5.87
CA GLU A 85 6.07 -0.52 4.44
C GLU A 85 6.88 -1.78 4.19
N LEU A 86 6.35 -2.70 3.40
CA LEU A 86 7.10 -3.85 2.89
C LEU A 86 7.47 -3.62 1.43
N ARG A 87 8.75 -3.46 1.16
CA ARG A 87 9.28 -3.32 -0.20
C ARG A 87 9.80 -4.67 -0.70
N MET A 88 9.27 -5.11 -1.83
CA MET A 88 9.66 -6.37 -2.48
C MET A 88 10.21 -6.08 -3.89
N PRO A 89 11.48 -5.71 -4.03
CA PRO A 89 12.04 -5.21 -5.30
C PRO A 89 11.96 -6.22 -6.45
N THR A 90 11.97 -7.50 -6.14
CA THR A 90 11.88 -8.56 -7.17
C THR A 90 10.44 -9.00 -7.47
N GLY A 91 9.49 -8.69 -6.60
CA GLY A 91 8.11 -9.20 -6.68
C GLY A 91 8.01 -10.72 -6.56
N LYS A 92 9.08 -11.39 -6.10
CA LYS A 92 9.18 -12.85 -5.99
C LYS A 92 9.45 -13.26 -4.54
N PRO A 93 8.42 -13.64 -3.79
CA PRO A 93 8.58 -14.02 -2.39
C PRO A 93 9.31 -15.35 -2.18
N GLY A 94 9.48 -16.15 -3.22
CA GLY A 94 9.94 -17.53 -3.09
C GLY A 94 8.87 -18.43 -2.47
N ARG A 95 9.24 -19.68 -2.16
CA ARG A 95 8.29 -20.66 -1.62
C ARG A 95 7.85 -20.30 -0.20
N GLU A 96 8.80 -20.01 0.68
CA GLU A 96 8.54 -19.64 2.06
C GLU A 96 7.71 -18.36 2.14
N GLY A 97 8.15 -17.30 1.46
CA GLY A 97 7.44 -16.02 1.46
C GLY A 97 6.02 -16.12 0.89
N ALA A 98 5.80 -16.96 -0.13
CA ALA A 98 4.46 -17.18 -0.66
C ALA A 98 3.51 -17.81 0.37
N GLU A 99 3.99 -18.76 1.17
CA GLU A 99 3.20 -19.35 2.24
C GLU A 99 2.93 -18.34 3.38
N VAL A 100 3.94 -17.57 3.77
CA VAL A 100 3.80 -16.54 4.80
C VAL A 100 2.84 -15.44 4.35
N LEU A 101 2.92 -14.98 3.10
CA LEU A 101 2.00 -13.95 2.58
C LEU A 101 0.54 -14.43 2.56
N LYS A 102 0.29 -15.71 2.25
CA LYS A 102 -1.07 -16.29 2.36
C LYS A 102 -1.56 -16.32 3.81
N GLN A 103 -0.71 -16.78 4.73
CA GLN A 103 -1.05 -16.78 6.16
C GLN A 103 -1.31 -15.37 6.68
N PHE A 104 -0.50 -14.41 6.28
CA PHE A 104 -0.65 -13.00 6.63
C PHE A 104 -2.01 -12.46 6.14
N ALA A 105 -2.35 -12.67 4.86
CA ALA A 105 -3.61 -12.24 4.28
C ALA A 105 -4.82 -12.85 5.03
N ASN A 106 -4.77 -14.15 5.31
CA ASN A 106 -5.84 -14.84 6.04
C ASN A 106 -5.97 -14.33 7.50
N GLY A 107 -4.85 -13.96 8.13
CA GLY A 107 -4.82 -13.41 9.48
C GLY A 107 -5.47 -12.03 9.58
N LEU A 108 -5.36 -11.20 8.56
CA LEU A 108 -5.98 -9.87 8.53
C LEU A 108 -7.51 -9.92 8.56
N GLY A 109 -8.11 -10.93 7.90
CA GLY A 109 -9.55 -11.14 7.90
C GLY A 109 -10.14 -11.57 9.24
N SER A 110 -9.30 -12.04 10.16
CA SER A 110 -9.71 -12.56 11.48
C SER A 110 -9.54 -11.57 12.61
N ALA A 111 -8.93 -10.41 12.37
CA ALA A 111 -8.69 -9.39 13.39
C ALA A 111 -9.98 -8.64 13.74
N SER A 112 -10.64 -9.08 14.80
CA SER A 112 -11.87 -8.48 15.36
C SER A 112 -11.63 -7.21 16.17
N SER A 113 -10.38 -6.84 16.41
CA SER A 113 -9.96 -5.67 17.19
C SER A 113 -9.53 -4.58 16.22
N GLY A 114 -9.81 -3.34 16.54
CA GLY A 114 -9.62 -2.15 15.70
C GLY A 114 -8.35 -2.14 14.85
N LEU A 115 -8.34 -1.31 13.83
CA LEU A 115 -7.23 -1.20 12.90
C LEU A 115 -6.04 -0.49 13.57
N ASP A 116 -5.07 -1.27 14.09
CA ASP A 116 -3.86 -0.75 14.73
C ASP A 116 -2.63 -0.79 13.82
N VAL A 117 -2.67 -1.59 12.76
CA VAL A 117 -1.58 -1.72 11.79
C VAL A 117 -2.11 -1.61 10.37
N ILE A 118 -1.46 -0.78 9.56
CA ILE A 118 -1.62 -0.75 8.11
C ILE A 118 -0.34 -1.29 7.49
N VAL A 119 -0.46 -2.28 6.61
CA VAL A 119 0.67 -2.76 5.82
C VAL A 119 0.54 -2.28 4.38
N CYS A 120 1.58 -1.60 3.90
CA CYS A 120 1.72 -1.09 2.55
C CYS A 120 2.81 -1.89 1.83
N MET A 121 2.42 -2.78 0.92
CA MET A 121 3.36 -3.56 0.12
C MET A 121 3.65 -2.86 -1.21
N GLN A 122 4.94 -2.79 -1.58
CA GLN A 122 5.40 -2.22 -2.84
C GLN A 122 6.07 -3.32 -3.67
N LEU A 123 5.56 -3.53 -4.87
CA LEU A 123 5.96 -4.58 -5.81
C LEU A 123 6.29 -3.96 -7.17
N PRO A 124 7.21 -4.51 -7.94
CA PRO A 124 7.37 -4.14 -9.34
C PRO A 124 6.11 -4.51 -10.13
N ARG A 125 6.07 -4.14 -11.40
CA ARG A 125 5.00 -4.59 -12.29
C ARG A 125 4.96 -6.11 -12.34
N LEU A 126 3.80 -6.67 -12.03
CA LEU A 126 3.59 -8.11 -11.99
C LEU A 126 3.04 -8.61 -13.33
N ASP A 127 3.57 -9.74 -13.78
CA ASP A 127 3.02 -10.48 -14.92
C ASP A 127 1.71 -11.20 -14.55
N LEU A 128 0.99 -11.67 -15.55
CA LEU A 128 -0.29 -12.37 -15.36
C LEU A 128 -0.13 -13.63 -14.51
N LYS A 129 0.98 -14.35 -14.67
CA LYS A 129 1.26 -15.56 -13.91
C LYS A 129 1.40 -15.26 -12.41
N THR A 130 2.13 -14.21 -12.07
CA THR A 130 2.29 -13.77 -10.67
C THR A 130 0.97 -13.27 -10.09
N LYS A 131 0.19 -12.50 -10.86
CA LYS A 131 -1.15 -12.05 -10.44
C LYS A 131 -2.13 -13.19 -10.20
N SER A 132 -1.96 -14.33 -10.90
CA SER A 132 -2.76 -15.55 -10.71
C SER A 132 -2.22 -16.48 -9.62
N SER A 133 -1.10 -16.14 -8.99
CA SER A 133 -0.54 -16.96 -7.91
C SER A 133 -1.41 -16.89 -6.66
N ALA A 134 -1.44 -18.00 -5.91
CA ALA A 134 -2.28 -18.11 -4.72
C ALA A 134 -1.94 -17.06 -3.65
N TRP A 135 -0.65 -16.69 -3.51
CA TRP A 135 -0.23 -15.67 -2.54
C TRP A 135 -0.72 -14.27 -2.91
N PHE A 136 -0.65 -13.93 -4.22
CA PHE A 136 -1.09 -12.60 -4.67
C PHE A 136 -2.61 -12.49 -4.62
N MET A 137 -3.33 -13.53 -5.02
CA MET A 137 -4.80 -13.57 -4.95
C MET A 137 -5.28 -13.42 -3.51
N ALA A 138 -4.63 -14.07 -2.55
CA ALA A 138 -4.96 -13.91 -1.13
C ALA A 138 -4.75 -12.46 -0.64
N LEU A 139 -3.68 -11.78 -1.08
CA LEU A 139 -3.46 -10.37 -0.73
C LEU A 139 -4.49 -9.43 -1.40
N ASP A 140 -4.86 -9.68 -2.66
CA ASP A 140 -5.85 -8.88 -3.41
C ASP A 140 -7.27 -9.03 -2.80
N GLU A 141 -7.57 -10.18 -2.23
CA GLU A 141 -8.84 -10.46 -1.55
C GLU A 141 -8.88 -9.84 -0.13
N ALA A 142 -7.76 -9.94 0.61
CA ALA A 142 -7.66 -9.45 1.98
C ALA A 142 -7.52 -7.93 2.10
N GLY A 143 -7.09 -7.25 1.03
CA GLY A 143 -6.78 -5.82 1.05
C GLY A 143 -7.14 -5.09 -0.23
N MET A 144 -6.48 -3.98 -0.45
CA MET A 144 -6.64 -3.19 -1.67
C MET A 144 -5.38 -3.29 -2.53
N ALA A 145 -5.44 -4.05 -3.62
CA ALA A 145 -4.36 -4.07 -4.60
C ALA A 145 -4.56 -2.99 -5.66
N VAL A 146 -3.51 -2.19 -5.88
CA VAL A 146 -3.49 -1.02 -6.76
C VAL A 146 -2.43 -1.20 -7.84
N GLN A 147 -2.84 -1.07 -9.09
CA GLN A 147 -1.91 -1.06 -10.21
C GLN A 147 -1.47 0.37 -10.52
N ILE A 148 -0.16 0.59 -10.49
CA ILE A 148 0.49 1.85 -10.88
C ILE A 148 0.96 1.69 -12.32
N ASP A 149 0.21 2.25 -13.24
CA ASP A 149 0.56 2.25 -14.67
C ASP A 149 1.33 3.52 -15.03
N SER A 150 2.19 3.43 -16.06
CA SER A 150 2.81 4.61 -16.66
C SER A 150 1.75 5.53 -17.28
N ILE A 151 2.04 6.82 -17.25
CA ILE A 151 1.17 7.82 -17.87
C ILE A 151 1.38 7.73 -19.38
N GLU A 152 0.29 7.52 -20.12
CA GLU A 152 0.34 7.51 -21.56
C GLU A 152 0.76 8.88 -22.11
N ARG A 153 1.50 8.87 -23.22
CA ARG A 153 2.08 10.08 -23.82
C ARG A 153 1.04 11.15 -24.13
N ASN A 154 -0.15 10.74 -24.53
CA ASN A 154 -1.28 11.64 -24.80
C ASN A 154 -1.89 12.27 -23.54
N GLN A 155 -1.69 11.69 -22.37
CA GLN A 155 -2.19 12.15 -21.08
C GLN A 155 -1.17 13.04 -20.34
N LEU A 156 0.11 13.01 -20.73
CA LEU A 156 1.19 13.78 -20.10
C LEU A 156 0.89 15.29 -19.98
N PRO A 157 0.40 16.00 -21.01
CA PRO A 157 0.12 17.42 -20.90
C PRO A 157 -0.91 17.74 -19.81
N GLN A 158 -1.98 16.97 -19.74
CA GLN A 158 -3.02 17.14 -18.74
C GLN A 158 -2.51 16.82 -17.33
N TRP A 159 -1.71 15.77 -17.21
CA TRP A 159 -1.11 15.36 -15.94
C TRP A 159 -0.13 16.42 -15.42
N ILE A 160 0.71 17.01 -16.28
CA ILE A 160 1.62 18.11 -15.93
C ILE A 160 0.82 19.35 -15.50
N ALA A 161 -0.21 19.73 -16.25
CA ALA A 161 -1.03 20.90 -15.93
C ALA A 161 -1.70 20.75 -14.54
N LYS A 162 -2.22 19.55 -14.22
CA LYS A 162 -2.79 19.25 -12.91
C LYS A 162 -1.77 19.41 -11.78
N ARG A 163 -0.52 19.00 -12.00
CA ARG A 163 0.54 19.12 -10.99
C ARG A 163 0.95 20.56 -10.75
N ILE A 164 1.09 21.33 -11.80
CA ILE A 164 1.40 22.76 -11.68
C ILE A 164 0.31 23.48 -10.89
N SER A 165 -0.95 23.20 -11.16
CA SER A 165 -2.06 23.81 -10.42
C SER A 165 -2.09 23.46 -8.94
N LEU A 166 -1.75 22.21 -8.59
CA LEU A 166 -1.66 21.76 -7.18
C LEU A 166 -0.49 22.42 -6.45
N GLN A 167 0.66 22.60 -7.11
CA GLN A 167 1.80 23.30 -6.52
C GLN A 167 1.52 24.78 -6.28
N SER A 168 0.91 25.46 -7.23
CA SER A 168 0.54 26.88 -7.10
C SER A 168 -0.42 27.13 -5.92
N GLN A 169 -1.35 26.19 -5.65
CA GLN A 169 -2.25 26.27 -4.50
C GLN A 169 -1.54 26.04 -3.16
N SER A 170 -0.47 25.25 -3.15
CA SER A 170 0.31 25.02 -1.93
C SER A 170 1.15 26.22 -1.54
N ASP A 171 1.67 26.96 -2.53
CA ASP A 171 2.50 28.16 -2.33
C ASP A 171 1.68 29.38 -1.89
N GLU A 172 0.38 29.44 -2.20
CA GLU A 172 -0.53 30.51 -1.74
C GLU A 172 -0.99 30.33 -0.29
N LEU A 173 -0.78 29.15 0.30
CA LEU A 173 -1.20 28.81 1.68
C LEU A 173 -0.03 28.82 2.68
N SER A 174 1.18 29.16 2.26
CA SER A 174 2.40 29.25 3.05
C SER A 174 2.77 30.69 3.35
#